data_944bbffae3e756854586f58deb0c0bbc
#
_entry.id   944bbffae3e756854586f58deb0c0bbc
#
_cell.length_a   1.000
_cell.length_b   1.000
_cell.length_c   1.000
_cell.angle_alpha   90.00
_cell.angle_beta   90.00
_cell.angle_gamma   90.00
#
_symmetry.space_group_name_H-M   'P 1'
#
loop_
_entity.id
_entity.type
_entity.pdbx_description
1 polymer ?
#
loop_
_entity_poly.entity_id
_entity_poly.type
_entity_poly.pdbx_seq_one_letter_code
_entity_poly.pdbx_strand_id
1 'polypeptide(L)'
;MNKFLFSILGIALVFISTLIAVNQYNTRNFAQTSFLEIEKKYSYKIERDQFGVPHVYGDTDKDAAFGFAYAQAEDDLKHVEMMIKMSRGELSNLNFNSKTFAAIYSLITGDGDIMENLDAIEGVELDFLFKFFNVHETVNNKISEIPEETINYIKGYADGLNYYAAKNPNLVDQSLYPATAYDLVAGMTFRMPLFYGIDHSIAELINLVDDQEEKVAMNMSALSDNPIVASINTYFKPSGSNAFAVSKSRSQDNETMLVINSHQPLTGPVAWYEIHIKSGEGLNIMGGTFPGSPFVHVGFNENLGWGATVNQPDLSDIYELKLNPENNDQYELDGAWVNFTETDQEFKVKLFGPFSITYPIQMYHSAHGPVLKDDNKAYALRFVGMNDVNHSTAWLKMNKSKNIDEWLDALRMEQLASLNLVYADKEDNIFFVHNVKSPVRDPNYNWMQVVPGNKSDLIWNNFHPFESVPQILNPSSGYISVSYTHLR
;
A
#
# COMPACT_ATOMS: atom_id res chain seq x y z
N MET A 1 3.10 16.07 -52.31
CA MET A 1 3.13 16.15 -50.82
C MET A 1 2.52 14.93 -50.14
N ASN A 2 1.30 14.48 -50.51
CA ASN A 2 0.65 13.34 -49.84
C ASN A 2 1.36 11.98 -49.97
N LYS A 3 1.92 11.61 -51.15
CA LYS A 3 2.60 10.31 -51.31
C LYS A 3 3.90 10.20 -50.48
N PHE A 4 4.64 11.30 -50.34
CA PHE A 4 5.87 11.32 -49.54
C PHE A 4 5.55 11.19 -48.04
N LEU A 5 4.50 11.88 -47.60
CA LEU A 5 4.01 11.78 -46.18
C LEU A 5 3.55 10.35 -45.88
N PHE A 6 2.79 9.70 -46.79
CA PHE A 6 2.35 8.32 -46.60
C PHE A 6 3.53 7.33 -46.58
N SER A 7 4.58 7.58 -47.36
CA SER A 7 5.78 6.74 -47.34
C SER A 7 6.56 6.87 -46.03
N ILE A 8 6.70 8.09 -45.49
CA ILE A 8 7.33 8.32 -44.19
C ILE A 8 6.52 7.66 -43.08
N LEU A 9 5.18 7.80 -43.08
CA LEU A 9 4.30 7.16 -42.09
C LEU A 9 4.42 5.63 -42.19
N GLY A 10 4.47 5.07 -43.38
CA GLY A 10 4.63 3.63 -43.58
C GLY A 10 5.97 3.11 -43.05
N ILE A 11 7.07 3.84 -43.30
CA ILE A 11 8.40 3.48 -42.77
C ILE A 11 8.44 3.58 -41.25
N ALA A 12 7.84 4.64 -40.68
CA ALA A 12 7.77 4.81 -39.24
C ALA A 12 6.96 3.68 -38.59
N LEU A 13 5.82 3.26 -39.16
CA LEU A 13 5.02 2.14 -38.69
C LEU A 13 5.76 0.80 -38.73
N VAL A 14 6.50 0.53 -39.81
CA VAL A 14 7.33 -0.68 -39.93
C VAL A 14 8.46 -0.66 -38.90
N PHE A 15 9.14 0.46 -38.72
CA PHE A 15 10.20 0.62 -37.73
C PHE A 15 9.69 0.41 -36.31
N ILE A 16 8.56 1.03 -35.97
CA ILE A 16 7.88 0.88 -34.66
C ILE A 16 7.47 -0.58 -34.43
N SER A 17 6.84 -1.23 -35.42
CA SER A 17 6.43 -2.64 -35.27
C SER A 17 7.64 -3.58 -35.14
N THR A 18 8.75 -3.28 -35.78
CA THR A 18 10.00 -4.05 -35.61
C THR A 18 10.59 -3.86 -34.21
N LEU A 19 10.61 -2.63 -33.69
CA LEU A 19 11.08 -2.37 -32.32
C LEU A 19 10.19 -3.09 -31.27
N ILE A 20 8.86 -3.08 -31.46
CA ILE A 20 7.93 -3.82 -30.61
C ILE A 20 8.24 -5.32 -30.64
N ALA A 21 8.41 -5.90 -31.84
CA ALA A 21 8.66 -7.31 -31.99
C ALA A 21 10.00 -7.73 -31.36
N VAL A 22 11.05 -6.92 -31.53
CA VAL A 22 12.39 -7.16 -30.94
C VAL A 22 12.32 -7.06 -29.40
N ASN A 23 11.62 -6.04 -28.88
CA ASN A 23 11.47 -5.88 -27.45
C ASN A 23 10.70 -7.05 -26.83
N GLN A 24 9.56 -7.42 -27.43
CA GLN A 24 8.78 -8.59 -26.98
C GLN A 24 9.57 -9.88 -27.04
N TYR A 25 10.37 -10.09 -28.09
CA TYR A 25 11.21 -11.27 -28.25
C TYR A 25 12.29 -11.33 -27.16
N ASN A 26 12.98 -10.23 -26.90
CA ASN A 26 14.01 -10.15 -25.87
C ASN A 26 13.46 -10.34 -24.46
N THR A 27 12.34 -9.70 -24.13
CA THR A 27 11.67 -9.82 -22.82
C THR A 27 11.16 -11.24 -22.61
N ARG A 28 10.57 -11.85 -23.62
CA ARG A 28 10.06 -13.22 -23.59
C ARG A 28 11.17 -14.25 -23.38
N ASN A 29 12.29 -14.11 -24.07
CA ASN A 29 13.45 -15.00 -23.92
C ASN A 29 14.12 -14.87 -22.56
N PHE A 30 14.18 -13.64 -22.00
CA PHE A 30 14.74 -13.40 -20.68
C PHE A 30 13.87 -14.08 -19.59
N ALA A 31 12.55 -13.88 -19.62
CA ALA A 31 11.64 -14.49 -18.66
C ALA A 31 11.65 -16.03 -18.73
N GLN A 32 11.60 -16.60 -19.94
CA GLN A 32 11.55 -18.06 -20.10
C GLN A 32 12.84 -18.76 -19.66
N THR A 33 14.01 -18.21 -19.95
CA THR A 33 15.28 -18.89 -19.68
C THR A 33 15.74 -18.78 -18.24
N SER A 34 15.50 -17.65 -17.56
CA SER A 34 16.02 -17.43 -16.20
C SER A 34 15.10 -17.91 -15.09
N PHE A 35 13.77 -17.86 -15.29
CA PHE A 35 12.82 -18.16 -14.22
C PHE A 35 12.18 -19.56 -14.29
N LEU A 36 12.18 -20.26 -15.43
CA LEU A 36 11.69 -21.63 -15.51
C LEU A 36 12.50 -22.61 -14.65
N GLU A 37 13.79 -22.35 -14.49
CA GLU A 37 14.69 -23.20 -13.70
C GLU A 37 14.59 -22.89 -12.18
N ILE A 38 13.95 -21.79 -11.78
CA ILE A 38 13.89 -21.34 -10.39
C ILE A 38 13.04 -22.31 -9.54
N GLU A 39 11.99 -22.88 -10.12
CA GLU A 39 11.11 -23.85 -9.46
C GLU A 39 11.87 -25.04 -8.85
N LYS A 40 12.94 -25.49 -9.53
CA LYS A 40 13.77 -26.62 -9.06
C LYS A 40 14.44 -26.38 -7.70
N LYS A 41 14.44 -25.13 -7.22
CA LYS A 41 14.98 -24.75 -5.91
C LYS A 41 13.95 -24.79 -4.79
N TYR A 42 12.67 -25.05 -5.12
CA TYR A 42 11.55 -24.98 -4.20
C TYR A 42 10.89 -26.36 -4.05
N SER A 43 10.59 -26.72 -2.81
CA SER A 43 9.84 -27.93 -2.45
C SER A 43 8.45 -27.52 -1.97
N TYR A 44 7.47 -27.53 -2.87
CA TYR A 44 6.10 -27.08 -2.56
C TYR A 44 5.06 -27.97 -3.22
N LYS A 45 3.85 -27.91 -2.67
CA LYS A 45 2.66 -28.58 -3.21
C LYS A 45 1.46 -27.66 -3.08
N ILE A 46 0.63 -27.57 -4.11
CA ILE A 46 -0.66 -26.87 -4.11
C ILE A 46 -1.76 -27.90 -4.28
N GLU A 47 -2.71 -27.93 -3.35
CA GLU A 47 -3.95 -28.68 -3.44
C GLU A 47 -5.13 -27.70 -3.40
N ARG A 48 -6.21 -28.00 -4.11
CA ARG A 48 -7.42 -27.21 -4.04
C ARG A 48 -8.55 -28.03 -3.44
N ASP A 49 -9.30 -27.44 -2.53
CA ASP A 49 -10.47 -28.09 -1.97
C ASP A 49 -11.66 -28.05 -2.95
N GLN A 50 -12.82 -28.53 -2.49
CA GLN A 50 -14.04 -28.57 -3.29
C GLN A 50 -14.59 -27.19 -3.66
N PHE A 51 -14.14 -26.11 -3.00
CA PHE A 51 -14.51 -24.72 -3.25
C PHE A 51 -13.47 -24.00 -4.10
N GLY A 52 -12.36 -24.66 -4.42
CA GLY A 52 -11.27 -24.09 -5.18
C GLY A 52 -10.22 -23.34 -4.33
N VAL A 53 -10.41 -23.30 -3.00
CA VAL A 53 -9.45 -22.64 -2.11
C VAL A 53 -8.11 -23.37 -2.15
N PRO A 54 -6.99 -22.68 -2.40
CA PRO A 54 -5.68 -23.32 -2.44
C PRO A 54 -5.15 -23.60 -1.03
N HIS A 55 -4.64 -24.81 -0.85
CA HIS A 55 -3.86 -25.27 0.29
C HIS A 55 -2.43 -25.45 -0.18
N VAL A 56 -1.54 -24.61 0.31
CA VAL A 56 -0.13 -24.59 -0.10
C VAL A 56 0.74 -25.17 1.01
N TYR A 57 1.54 -26.15 0.65
CA TYR A 57 2.47 -26.82 1.55
C TYR A 57 3.89 -26.58 1.06
N GLY A 58 4.81 -26.23 1.94
CA GLY A 58 6.24 -26.05 1.65
C GLY A 58 7.13 -26.71 2.71
N ASP A 59 8.31 -27.16 2.33
CA ASP A 59 9.28 -27.67 3.31
C ASP A 59 9.79 -26.52 4.21
N THR A 60 9.96 -25.32 3.62
CA THR A 60 10.30 -24.09 4.33
C THR A 60 9.20 -23.02 4.15
N ASP A 61 9.26 -21.97 4.94
CA ASP A 61 8.37 -20.81 4.77
C ASP A 61 8.51 -20.19 3.37
N LYS A 62 9.75 -20.16 2.87
CA LYS A 62 10.07 -19.65 1.53
C LYS A 62 9.44 -20.51 0.43
N ASP A 63 9.44 -21.84 0.58
CA ASP A 63 8.80 -22.77 -0.36
C ASP A 63 7.29 -22.60 -0.37
N ALA A 64 6.69 -22.45 0.81
CA ALA A 64 5.26 -22.18 0.94
C ALA A 64 4.88 -20.82 0.29
N ALA A 65 5.69 -19.78 0.49
CA ALA A 65 5.47 -18.48 -0.14
C ALA A 65 5.53 -18.55 -1.67
N PHE A 66 6.44 -19.36 -2.22
CA PHE A 66 6.54 -19.60 -3.66
C PHE A 66 5.25 -20.21 -4.22
N GLY A 67 4.77 -21.27 -3.60
CA GLY A 67 3.52 -21.93 -4.00
C GLY A 67 2.30 -21.01 -3.83
N PHE A 68 2.28 -20.20 -2.79
CA PHE A 68 1.24 -19.21 -2.55
C PHE A 68 1.16 -18.19 -3.70
N ALA A 69 2.28 -17.59 -4.08
CA ALA A 69 2.33 -16.62 -5.15
C ALA A 69 1.86 -17.21 -6.49
N TYR A 70 2.26 -18.46 -6.76
CA TYR A 70 1.82 -19.17 -7.97
C TYR A 70 0.30 -19.36 -7.98
N ALA A 71 -0.29 -19.83 -6.87
CA ALA A 71 -1.74 -20.05 -6.76
C ALA A 71 -2.52 -18.74 -6.91
N GLN A 72 -2.04 -17.66 -6.27
CA GLN A 72 -2.71 -16.36 -6.36
C GLN A 72 -2.62 -15.75 -7.77
N ALA A 73 -1.47 -15.88 -8.45
CA ALA A 73 -1.32 -15.43 -9.83
C ALA A 73 -2.18 -16.26 -10.81
N GLU A 74 -2.40 -17.54 -10.52
CA GLU A 74 -3.28 -18.39 -11.32
C GLU A 74 -4.74 -17.94 -11.23
N ASP A 75 -5.18 -17.48 -10.06
CA ASP A 75 -6.57 -17.12 -9.78
C ASP A 75 -6.86 -15.64 -10.06
N ASP A 76 -5.93 -14.73 -9.75
CA ASP A 76 -6.18 -13.27 -9.78
C ASP A 76 -4.97 -12.46 -10.28
N LEU A 77 -4.42 -12.87 -11.42
CA LEU A 77 -3.27 -12.21 -12.05
C LEU A 77 -3.45 -10.70 -12.22
N LYS A 78 -4.65 -10.29 -12.65
CA LYS A 78 -4.94 -8.88 -12.96
C LYS A 78 -4.67 -7.97 -11.76
N HIS A 79 -5.15 -8.35 -10.58
CA HIS A 79 -4.97 -7.52 -9.38
C HIS A 79 -3.57 -7.69 -8.79
N VAL A 80 -2.93 -8.86 -8.92
CA VAL A 80 -1.52 -9.03 -8.57
C VAL A 80 -0.63 -8.09 -9.39
N GLU A 81 -0.81 -8.04 -10.72
CA GLU A 81 -0.06 -7.13 -11.59
C GLU A 81 -0.35 -5.65 -11.32
N MET A 82 -1.61 -5.32 -11.00
CA MET A 82 -1.98 -3.98 -10.58
C MET A 82 -1.22 -3.58 -9.31
N MET A 83 -1.08 -4.49 -8.35
CA MET A 83 -0.33 -4.22 -7.13
C MET A 83 1.17 -4.03 -7.39
N ILE A 84 1.76 -4.76 -8.33
CA ILE A 84 3.16 -4.54 -8.75
C ILE A 84 3.32 -3.14 -9.38
N LYS A 85 2.40 -2.72 -10.25
CA LYS A 85 2.41 -1.36 -10.83
C LYS A 85 2.31 -0.29 -9.74
N MET A 86 1.37 -0.45 -8.82
CA MET A 86 1.17 0.45 -7.69
C MET A 86 2.41 0.55 -6.80
N SER A 87 3.10 -0.56 -6.54
CA SER A 87 4.33 -0.61 -5.74
C SER A 87 5.55 0.02 -6.42
N ARG A 88 5.44 0.38 -7.67
CA ARG A 88 6.47 1.09 -8.46
C ARG A 88 6.09 2.53 -8.77
N GLY A 89 4.85 2.95 -8.46
CA GLY A 89 4.30 4.21 -8.92
C GLY A 89 4.22 4.27 -10.46
N GLU A 90 3.80 3.17 -11.08
CA GLU A 90 3.66 2.98 -12.54
C GLU A 90 2.23 2.53 -12.92
N LEU A 91 1.22 2.98 -12.17
CA LEU A 91 -0.18 2.66 -12.43
C LEU A 91 -0.75 3.51 -13.56
N SER A 92 -0.14 4.67 -13.83
CA SER A 92 -0.61 5.66 -14.80
C SER A 92 -0.75 5.08 -16.21
N ASN A 93 -1.95 5.21 -16.76
CA ASN A 93 -2.32 4.63 -18.03
C ASN A 93 -3.18 5.62 -18.83
N LEU A 94 -2.87 5.83 -20.11
CA LEU A 94 -3.61 6.76 -20.95
C LEU A 94 -4.96 6.16 -21.36
N ASN A 95 -6.03 6.85 -21.01
CA ASN A 95 -7.37 6.54 -21.49
C ASN A 95 -7.69 7.33 -22.76
N PHE A 96 -8.17 6.65 -23.80
CA PHE A 96 -8.56 7.31 -25.05
C PHE A 96 -9.94 7.96 -24.89
N ASN A 97 -9.95 9.26 -24.55
CA ASN A 97 -11.14 10.09 -24.44
C ASN A 97 -10.93 11.45 -25.18
N SER A 98 -11.85 12.39 -25.02
CA SER A 98 -11.79 13.71 -25.70
C SER A 98 -10.56 14.57 -25.30
N LYS A 99 -9.95 14.30 -24.14
CA LYS A 99 -8.77 15.04 -23.64
C LYS A 99 -7.44 14.36 -23.97
N THR A 100 -7.47 13.18 -24.58
CA THR A 100 -6.26 12.35 -24.86
C THR A 100 -5.18 13.13 -25.61
N PHE A 101 -5.56 13.86 -26.66
CA PHE A 101 -4.60 14.63 -27.45
C PHE A 101 -4.00 15.80 -26.67
N ALA A 102 -4.77 16.46 -25.83
CA ALA A 102 -4.28 17.54 -24.96
C ALA A 102 -3.31 16.99 -23.92
N ALA A 103 -3.65 15.85 -23.28
CA ALA A 103 -2.78 15.17 -22.34
C ALA A 103 -1.46 14.72 -22.99
N ILE A 104 -1.48 14.12 -24.18
CA ILE A 104 -0.27 13.76 -24.94
C ILE A 104 0.56 14.99 -25.26
N TYR A 105 -0.09 16.08 -25.71
CA TYR A 105 0.61 17.33 -26.01
C TYR A 105 1.33 17.88 -24.78
N SER A 106 0.63 17.99 -23.64
CA SER A 106 1.21 18.46 -22.37
C SER A 106 2.37 17.56 -21.89
N LEU A 107 2.23 16.24 -22.01
CA LEU A 107 3.29 15.27 -21.65
C LEU A 107 4.55 15.39 -22.53
N ILE A 108 4.41 15.77 -23.82
CA ILE A 108 5.53 15.86 -24.76
C ILE A 108 6.23 17.22 -24.68
N THR A 109 5.47 18.29 -24.56
CA THR A 109 6.01 19.65 -24.67
C THR A 109 6.37 20.25 -23.31
N GLY A 110 5.79 19.74 -22.22
CA GLY A 110 5.81 20.42 -20.93
C GLY A 110 4.94 21.68 -20.89
N ASP A 111 4.24 22.02 -22.00
CA ASP A 111 3.32 23.13 -22.08
C ASP A 111 1.90 22.70 -21.73
N GLY A 112 1.24 23.47 -20.89
CA GLY A 112 -0.11 23.21 -20.40
C GLY A 112 -0.11 22.51 -19.05
N ASP A 113 -1.20 22.71 -18.32
CA ASP A 113 -1.37 22.10 -17.01
C ASP A 113 -1.77 20.61 -17.18
N ILE A 114 -0.86 19.72 -16.79
CA ILE A 114 -1.13 18.28 -16.80
C ILE A 114 -2.32 17.94 -15.89
N MET A 115 -2.51 18.73 -14.82
CA MET A 115 -3.62 18.58 -13.88
C MET A 115 -4.98 18.84 -14.54
N GLU A 116 -5.08 19.74 -15.52
CA GLU A 116 -6.30 19.96 -16.29
C GLU A 116 -6.69 18.79 -17.18
N ASN A 117 -5.73 17.90 -17.48
CA ASN A 117 -5.90 16.77 -18.39
C ASN A 117 -5.86 15.41 -17.69
N LEU A 118 -5.88 15.38 -16.36
CA LEU A 118 -5.82 14.14 -15.55
C LEU A 118 -6.91 13.15 -15.91
N ASP A 119 -8.11 13.60 -16.30
CA ASP A 119 -9.21 12.73 -16.72
C ASP A 119 -8.85 11.80 -17.91
N ALA A 120 -7.74 12.09 -18.62
CA ALA A 120 -7.24 11.22 -19.68
C ALA A 120 -6.20 10.20 -19.18
N ILE A 121 -5.77 10.29 -17.93
CA ILE A 121 -4.72 9.45 -17.35
C ILE A 121 -5.29 8.77 -16.10
N GLU A 122 -5.58 7.49 -16.20
CA GLU A 122 -6.06 6.67 -15.06
C GLU A 122 -4.87 6.30 -14.17
N GLY A 123 -5.04 6.42 -12.84
CA GLY A 123 -4.08 5.96 -11.84
C GLY A 123 -2.94 6.94 -11.53
N VAL A 124 -2.93 8.12 -12.15
CA VAL A 124 -1.88 9.14 -11.93
C VAL A 124 -1.90 9.66 -10.50
N GLU A 125 -3.07 9.74 -9.88
CA GLU A 125 -3.24 10.21 -8.51
C GLU A 125 -2.53 9.29 -7.50
N LEU A 126 -2.62 7.98 -7.70
CA LEU A 126 -1.94 7.01 -6.84
C LEU A 126 -0.43 6.98 -7.09
N ASP A 127 0.00 7.15 -8.33
CA ASP A 127 1.42 7.30 -8.66
C ASP A 127 1.98 8.61 -8.06
N PHE A 128 1.19 9.69 -8.07
CA PHE A 128 1.55 10.92 -7.37
C PHE A 128 1.75 10.67 -5.87
N LEU A 129 0.79 10.02 -5.21
CA LEU A 129 0.88 9.72 -3.78
C LEU A 129 2.08 8.82 -3.45
N PHE A 130 2.35 7.81 -4.28
CA PHE A 130 3.52 6.94 -4.11
C PHE A 130 4.83 7.75 -4.07
N LYS A 131 4.95 8.72 -4.98
CA LYS A 131 6.11 9.61 -5.07
C LYS A 131 6.11 10.66 -3.95
N PHE A 132 4.96 11.26 -3.66
CA PHE A 132 4.79 12.23 -2.60
C PHE A 132 5.14 11.65 -1.22
N PHE A 133 4.73 10.41 -0.93
CA PHE A 133 5.12 9.70 0.30
C PHE A 133 6.58 9.24 0.31
N ASN A 134 7.31 9.45 -0.77
CA ASN A 134 8.72 9.06 -0.92
C ASN A 134 8.98 7.58 -0.63
N VAL A 135 8.05 6.72 -1.06
CA VAL A 135 8.08 5.28 -0.78
C VAL A 135 9.34 4.63 -1.32
N HIS A 136 9.74 5.02 -2.53
CA HIS A 136 10.92 4.47 -3.20
C HIS A 136 12.21 4.66 -2.39
N GLU A 137 12.45 5.88 -1.93
CA GLU A 137 13.63 6.21 -1.14
C GLU A 137 13.58 5.56 0.24
N THR A 138 12.40 5.59 0.89
CA THR A 138 12.19 4.95 2.19
C THR A 138 12.55 3.46 2.13
N VAL A 139 12.04 2.74 1.14
CA VAL A 139 12.31 1.30 1.00
C VAL A 139 13.76 1.03 0.64
N ASN A 140 14.35 1.78 -0.31
CA ASN A 140 15.75 1.61 -0.68
C ASN A 140 16.70 1.79 0.50
N ASN A 141 16.44 2.79 1.35
CA ASN A 141 17.28 3.08 2.49
C ASN A 141 17.11 2.08 3.64
N LYS A 142 15.93 1.44 3.77
CA LYS A 142 15.57 0.67 4.96
C LYS A 142 15.26 -0.81 4.72
N ILE A 143 15.20 -1.29 3.49
CA ILE A 143 14.91 -2.71 3.21
C ILE A 143 15.90 -3.66 3.90
N SER A 144 17.13 -3.22 4.14
CA SER A 144 18.14 -3.98 4.89
C SER A 144 17.85 -4.12 6.39
N GLU A 145 16.91 -3.33 6.94
CA GLU A 145 16.46 -3.42 8.34
C GLU A 145 15.46 -4.57 8.54
N ILE A 146 14.90 -5.11 7.45
CA ILE A 146 13.95 -6.22 7.52
C ILE A 146 14.71 -7.52 7.83
N PRO A 147 14.28 -8.31 8.83
CA PRO A 147 14.93 -9.57 9.18
C PRO A 147 15.06 -10.53 8.00
N GLU A 148 16.16 -11.29 7.97
CA GLU A 148 16.47 -12.21 6.86
C GLU A 148 15.36 -13.26 6.64
N GLU A 149 14.76 -13.77 7.70
CA GLU A 149 13.62 -14.70 7.63
C GLU A 149 12.47 -14.10 6.80
N THR A 150 12.08 -12.86 7.13
CA THR A 150 11.01 -12.14 6.45
C THR A 150 11.37 -11.86 4.99
N ILE A 151 12.58 -11.39 4.72
CA ILE A 151 13.05 -11.12 3.35
C ILE A 151 13.09 -12.41 2.52
N ASN A 152 13.49 -13.54 3.11
CA ASN A 152 13.53 -14.81 2.40
C ASN A 152 12.12 -15.31 2.08
N TYR A 153 11.15 -15.12 2.99
CA TYR A 153 9.75 -15.41 2.74
C TYR A 153 9.20 -14.57 1.58
N ILE A 154 9.43 -13.26 1.60
CA ILE A 154 9.01 -12.33 0.54
C ILE A 154 9.68 -12.68 -0.81
N LYS A 155 10.96 -13.05 -0.81
CA LYS A 155 11.67 -13.51 -2.03
C LYS A 155 11.05 -14.79 -2.59
N GLY A 156 10.62 -15.72 -1.73
CA GLY A 156 9.90 -16.92 -2.17
C GLY A 156 8.64 -16.56 -2.94
N TYR A 157 7.86 -15.63 -2.42
CA TYR A 157 6.65 -15.15 -3.08
C TYR A 157 6.98 -14.45 -4.42
N ALA A 158 7.96 -13.55 -4.47
CA ALA A 158 8.39 -12.90 -5.71
C ALA A 158 8.85 -13.91 -6.76
N ASP A 159 9.62 -14.93 -6.36
CA ASP A 159 10.07 -16.00 -7.25
C ASP A 159 8.90 -16.84 -7.78
N GLY A 160 7.87 -17.08 -6.99
CA GLY A 160 6.64 -17.75 -7.43
C GLY A 160 5.87 -16.96 -8.50
N LEU A 161 5.77 -15.62 -8.35
CA LEU A 161 5.20 -14.75 -9.38
C LEU A 161 6.03 -14.79 -10.67
N ASN A 162 7.34 -14.72 -10.55
CA ASN A 162 8.26 -14.78 -11.69
C ASN A 162 8.18 -16.11 -12.44
N TYR A 163 8.05 -17.20 -11.71
CA TYR A 163 7.86 -18.53 -12.29
C TYR A 163 6.52 -18.65 -13.02
N TYR A 164 5.41 -18.13 -12.42
CA TYR A 164 4.12 -18.10 -13.09
C TYR A 164 4.19 -17.32 -14.41
N ALA A 165 4.83 -16.14 -14.38
CA ALA A 165 5.00 -15.29 -15.55
C ALA A 165 5.81 -15.99 -16.66
N ALA A 166 6.89 -16.69 -16.29
CA ALA A 166 7.71 -17.44 -17.23
C ALA A 166 6.96 -18.62 -17.89
N LYS A 167 6.07 -19.29 -17.12
CA LYS A 167 5.21 -20.35 -17.66
C LYS A 167 4.10 -19.82 -18.55
N ASN A 168 3.60 -18.63 -18.28
CA ASN A 168 2.41 -18.06 -18.91
C ASN A 168 2.70 -16.72 -19.61
N PRO A 169 3.71 -16.61 -20.50
CA PRO A 169 4.18 -15.33 -21.02
C PRO A 169 3.15 -14.58 -21.86
N ASN A 170 2.10 -15.25 -22.30
CA ASN A 170 1.01 -14.64 -23.09
C ASN A 170 -0.11 -14.08 -22.23
N LEU A 171 -0.16 -14.40 -20.92
CA LEU A 171 -1.18 -13.95 -19.99
C LEU A 171 -0.75 -12.73 -19.18
N VAL A 172 0.56 -12.50 -19.04
CA VAL A 172 1.17 -11.51 -18.16
C VAL A 172 1.58 -10.23 -18.91
N ASP A 173 1.60 -9.11 -18.21
CA ASP A 173 2.31 -7.90 -18.65
C ASP A 173 3.82 -8.11 -18.38
N GLN A 174 4.54 -8.57 -19.40
CA GLN A 174 5.96 -8.93 -19.28
C GLN A 174 6.87 -7.77 -18.82
N SER A 175 6.42 -6.52 -18.94
CA SER A 175 7.17 -5.35 -18.49
C SER A 175 7.26 -5.26 -16.95
N LEU A 176 6.41 -5.98 -16.23
CA LEU A 176 6.39 -6.01 -14.78
C LEU A 176 7.33 -7.03 -14.17
N TYR A 177 7.88 -7.93 -14.97
CA TYR A 177 8.73 -9.00 -14.47
C TYR A 177 10.20 -8.78 -14.82
N PRO A 178 11.12 -9.07 -13.88
CA PRO A 178 10.88 -9.77 -12.62
C PRO A 178 10.21 -8.90 -11.55
N ALA A 179 9.28 -9.50 -10.82
CA ALA A 179 8.85 -8.99 -9.53
C ALA A 179 9.95 -9.26 -8.48
N THR A 180 10.09 -8.39 -7.52
CA THR A 180 11.17 -8.44 -6.52
C THR A 180 10.65 -8.29 -5.09
N ALA A 181 11.47 -8.63 -4.10
CA ALA A 181 11.14 -8.36 -2.72
C ALA A 181 10.92 -6.86 -2.46
N TYR A 182 11.63 -5.99 -3.20
CA TYR A 182 11.41 -4.56 -3.15
C TYR A 182 9.96 -4.17 -3.48
N ASP A 183 9.40 -4.70 -4.58
CA ASP A 183 8.03 -4.40 -4.98
C ASP A 183 7.01 -4.73 -3.90
N LEU A 184 7.20 -5.89 -3.24
CA LEU A 184 6.28 -6.34 -2.18
C LEU A 184 6.39 -5.49 -0.92
N VAL A 185 7.61 -5.11 -0.51
CA VAL A 185 7.83 -4.21 0.62
C VAL A 185 7.28 -2.81 0.30
N ALA A 186 7.56 -2.27 -0.89
CA ALA A 186 7.08 -0.97 -1.32
C ALA A 186 5.53 -0.92 -1.38
N GLY A 187 4.92 -1.98 -1.89
CA GLY A 187 3.46 -2.11 -1.91
C GLY A 187 2.84 -2.12 -0.52
N MET A 188 3.48 -2.75 0.47
CA MET A 188 3.00 -2.73 1.86
C MET A 188 3.20 -1.35 2.49
N THR A 189 4.37 -0.73 2.30
CA THR A 189 4.68 0.61 2.82
C THR A 189 3.72 1.66 2.26
N PHE A 190 3.42 1.61 0.96
CA PHE A 190 2.49 2.54 0.32
C PHE A 190 1.04 2.38 0.79
N ARG A 191 0.58 1.12 0.97
CA ARG A 191 -0.83 0.85 1.32
C ARG A 191 -1.19 1.21 2.75
N MET A 192 -0.25 1.08 3.71
CA MET A 192 -0.57 1.22 5.13
C MET A 192 -1.24 2.56 5.48
N PRO A 193 -0.75 3.74 5.03
CA PRO A 193 -1.41 5.00 5.32
C PRO A 193 -2.81 5.14 4.71
N LEU A 194 -3.10 4.44 3.62
CA LEU A 194 -4.39 4.52 2.93
C LEU A 194 -5.53 3.83 3.71
N PHE A 195 -5.24 3.05 4.77
CA PHE A 195 -6.24 2.37 5.58
C PHE A 195 -6.71 3.15 6.80
N TYR A 196 -6.09 4.27 7.18
CA TYR A 196 -6.46 5.01 8.38
C TYR A 196 -6.93 6.47 8.14
N GLY A 197 -7.33 6.79 6.92
CA GLY A 197 -7.98 8.07 6.62
C GLY A 197 -7.03 9.20 6.21
N ILE A 198 -5.83 8.89 5.73
CA ILE A 198 -4.87 9.89 5.21
C ILE A 198 -5.43 10.67 4.01
N ASP A 199 -6.41 10.13 3.31
CA ASP A 199 -7.14 10.78 2.22
C ASP A 199 -7.75 12.13 2.65
N HIS A 200 -8.24 12.24 3.89
CA HIS A 200 -8.74 13.50 4.43
C HIS A 200 -7.63 14.55 4.55
N SER A 201 -6.48 14.18 5.11
CA SER A 201 -5.34 15.11 5.26
C SER A 201 -4.73 15.51 3.94
N ILE A 202 -4.72 14.61 2.95
CA ILE A 202 -4.28 14.94 1.58
C ILE A 202 -5.23 15.94 0.92
N ALA A 203 -6.53 15.73 1.05
CA ALA A 203 -7.51 16.64 0.50
C ALA A 203 -7.43 18.04 1.15
N GLU A 204 -7.25 18.09 2.47
CA GLU A 204 -7.04 19.35 3.20
C GLU A 204 -5.76 20.04 2.72
N LEU A 205 -4.65 19.31 2.61
CA LEU A 205 -3.36 19.82 2.15
C LEU A 205 -3.46 20.47 0.75
N ILE A 206 -4.15 19.81 -0.19
CA ILE A 206 -4.36 20.33 -1.55
C ILE A 206 -5.20 21.61 -1.51
N ASN A 207 -6.29 21.61 -0.75
CA ASN A 207 -7.17 22.78 -0.63
C ASN A 207 -6.46 24.01 -0.02
N LEU A 208 -5.50 23.78 0.91
CA LEU A 208 -4.71 24.85 1.52
C LEU A 208 -3.76 25.51 0.52
N VAL A 209 -3.21 24.76 -0.42
CA VAL A 209 -2.32 25.28 -1.47
C VAL A 209 -3.15 26.00 -2.56
N ASP A 210 -4.30 25.46 -2.97
CA ASP A 210 -5.12 25.96 -4.09
C ASP A 210 -6.00 27.19 -3.75
N ASP A 211 -5.79 27.88 -2.62
CA ASP A 211 -6.57 29.06 -2.18
C ASP A 211 -8.10 28.86 -2.14
N GLN A 212 -8.58 27.63 -1.97
CA GLN A 212 -10.01 27.35 -1.84
C GLN A 212 -10.57 27.71 -0.43
N GLU A 213 -10.08 28.80 0.20
CA GLU A 213 -10.38 29.17 1.60
C GLU A 213 -11.88 29.38 1.92
N GLU A 214 -12.72 29.68 0.95
CA GLU A 214 -14.16 29.90 1.20
C GLU A 214 -14.98 28.62 1.48
N LYS A 215 -14.38 27.42 1.39
CA LYS A 215 -15.11 26.15 1.52
C LYS A 215 -14.67 25.24 2.66
N VAL A 216 -13.74 25.67 3.51
CA VAL A 216 -13.22 24.87 4.64
C VAL A 216 -14.12 24.88 5.89
N ALA A 217 -15.42 24.98 5.73
CA ALA A 217 -16.33 24.40 6.72
C ALA A 217 -16.54 22.95 6.26
N MET A 218 -15.82 22.01 6.89
CA MET A 218 -15.83 20.56 6.62
C MET A 218 -17.16 20.05 6.03
N ASN A 219 -17.32 20.18 4.73
CA ASN A 219 -18.40 19.53 4.02
C ASN A 219 -17.80 18.25 3.45
N MET A 220 -18.00 17.11 4.11
CA MET A 220 -17.50 15.82 3.67
C MET A 220 -17.87 15.50 2.20
N SER A 221 -18.90 16.14 1.65
CA SER A 221 -19.25 16.01 0.24
C SER A 221 -18.30 16.76 -0.70
N ALA A 222 -17.64 17.83 -0.26
CA ALA A 222 -16.67 18.56 -1.11
C ALA A 222 -15.33 17.81 -1.20
N LEU A 223 -14.98 16.99 -0.20
CA LEU A 223 -13.77 16.16 -0.23
C LEU A 223 -13.90 15.00 -1.23
N SER A 224 -15.13 14.52 -1.46
CA SER A 224 -15.35 13.41 -2.42
C SER A 224 -15.10 13.80 -3.87
N ASP A 225 -15.10 15.10 -4.18
CA ASP A 225 -14.90 15.60 -5.54
C ASP A 225 -13.40 15.81 -5.89
N ASN A 226 -12.51 15.69 -4.89
CA ASN A 226 -11.08 15.73 -5.13
C ASN A 226 -10.62 14.44 -5.86
N PRO A 227 -9.92 14.52 -7.01
CA PRO A 227 -9.54 13.36 -7.80
C PRO A 227 -8.69 12.33 -7.03
N ILE A 228 -7.78 12.80 -6.16
CA ILE A 228 -6.93 11.90 -5.35
C ILE A 228 -7.77 11.13 -4.34
N VAL A 229 -8.68 11.82 -3.63
CA VAL A 229 -9.61 11.17 -2.69
C VAL A 229 -10.55 10.20 -3.41
N ALA A 230 -11.07 10.57 -4.57
CA ALA A 230 -11.89 9.70 -5.39
C ALA A 230 -11.12 8.45 -5.84
N SER A 231 -9.87 8.61 -6.22
CA SER A 231 -8.98 7.51 -6.60
C SER A 231 -8.70 6.58 -5.42
N ILE A 232 -8.31 7.11 -4.25
CA ILE A 232 -8.14 6.31 -3.03
C ILE A 232 -9.42 5.54 -2.69
N ASN A 233 -10.56 6.21 -2.70
CA ASN A 233 -11.85 5.60 -2.41
C ASN A 233 -12.24 4.51 -3.42
N THR A 234 -11.87 4.67 -4.69
CA THR A 234 -12.14 3.66 -5.72
C THR A 234 -11.39 2.36 -5.46
N TYR A 235 -10.14 2.45 -5.02
CA TYR A 235 -9.27 1.30 -4.85
C TYR A 235 -9.24 0.73 -3.42
N PHE A 236 -9.46 1.55 -2.39
CA PHE A 236 -9.17 1.17 -0.99
C PHE A 236 -10.34 1.33 -0.02
N LYS A 237 -11.48 1.90 -0.42
CA LYS A 237 -12.57 2.15 0.52
C LYS A 237 -13.25 0.87 1.00
N PRO A 238 -13.01 0.42 2.24
CA PRO A 238 -13.80 -0.63 2.84
C PRO A 238 -15.23 -0.13 3.15
N SER A 239 -16.23 -0.97 2.96
CA SER A 239 -17.63 -0.62 3.25
C SER A 239 -17.99 -0.78 4.73
N GLY A 240 -17.15 -1.41 5.53
CA GLY A 240 -17.33 -1.67 6.96
C GLY A 240 -16.69 -2.99 7.40
N SER A 241 -16.82 -3.34 8.67
CA SER A 241 -16.34 -4.62 9.20
C SER A 241 -16.98 -4.92 10.54
N ASN A 242 -17.09 -6.21 10.89
CA ASN A 242 -17.49 -6.68 12.21
C ASN A 242 -16.57 -7.81 12.66
N ALA A 243 -16.26 -7.87 13.95
CA ALA A 243 -15.56 -8.99 14.55
C ALA A 243 -16.15 -9.29 15.93
N PHE A 244 -16.29 -10.57 16.26
CA PHE A 244 -16.83 -11.02 17.54
C PHE A 244 -15.94 -12.12 18.11
N ALA A 245 -15.61 -12.03 19.41
CA ALA A 245 -14.99 -13.11 20.14
C ALA A 245 -15.89 -13.48 21.31
N VAL A 246 -16.08 -14.79 21.54
CA VAL A 246 -16.95 -15.32 22.58
C VAL A 246 -16.18 -16.39 23.36
N SER A 247 -16.10 -16.22 24.70
CA SER A 247 -15.48 -17.17 25.61
C SER A 247 -16.34 -18.41 25.78
N LYS A 248 -15.71 -19.53 26.13
CA LYS A 248 -16.34 -20.81 26.49
C LYS A 248 -17.52 -20.65 27.46
N SER A 249 -17.43 -19.70 28.40
CA SER A 249 -18.49 -19.43 29.40
C SER A 249 -19.82 -18.98 28.78
N ARG A 250 -19.81 -18.54 27.52
CA ARG A 250 -21.00 -18.08 26.76
C ARG A 250 -21.37 -19.02 25.64
N SER A 251 -20.57 -20.06 25.38
CA SER A 251 -20.82 -21.04 24.34
C SER A 251 -21.59 -22.23 24.90
N GLN A 252 -22.57 -22.75 24.15
CA GLN A 252 -23.31 -23.93 24.52
C GLN A 252 -22.41 -25.19 24.49
N ASP A 253 -21.46 -25.21 23.54
CA ASP A 253 -20.56 -26.34 23.31
C ASP A 253 -19.24 -26.22 24.10
N ASN A 254 -19.13 -25.22 24.98
CA ASN A 254 -17.94 -24.92 25.78
C ASN A 254 -16.68 -24.71 24.90
N GLU A 255 -16.87 -23.99 23.80
CA GLU A 255 -15.83 -23.63 22.84
C GLU A 255 -15.63 -22.12 22.78
N THR A 256 -14.39 -21.66 22.61
CA THR A 256 -14.08 -20.28 22.27
C THR A 256 -14.39 -20.05 20.80
N MET A 257 -15.12 -18.97 20.50
CA MET A 257 -15.53 -18.67 19.12
C MET A 257 -15.00 -17.33 18.67
N LEU A 258 -14.60 -17.26 17.40
CA LEU A 258 -14.22 -16.03 16.71
C LEU A 258 -15.02 -15.92 15.41
N VAL A 259 -15.63 -14.75 15.19
CA VAL A 259 -16.27 -14.41 13.92
C VAL A 259 -15.53 -13.21 13.32
N ILE A 260 -15.16 -13.34 12.06
CA ILE A 260 -14.47 -12.33 11.27
C ILE A 260 -15.36 -12.00 10.07
N ASN A 261 -15.71 -10.73 9.93
CA ASN A 261 -16.52 -10.27 8.81
C ASN A 261 -16.05 -8.88 8.36
N SER A 262 -14.99 -8.85 7.56
CA SER A 262 -14.48 -7.62 6.94
C SER A 262 -15.17 -7.38 5.61
N HIS A 263 -15.86 -6.24 5.47
CA HIS A 263 -16.65 -5.89 4.29
C HIS A 263 -15.73 -5.28 3.22
N GLN A 264 -14.94 -6.12 2.55
CA GLN A 264 -14.12 -5.72 1.42
C GLN A 264 -14.89 -5.87 0.10
N PRO A 265 -14.50 -5.14 -0.95
CA PRO A 265 -15.10 -5.32 -2.28
C PRO A 265 -14.84 -6.74 -2.81
N LEU A 266 -15.74 -7.22 -3.68
CA LEU A 266 -15.61 -8.55 -4.28
C LEU A 266 -14.54 -8.63 -5.36
N THR A 267 -14.01 -7.51 -5.82
CA THR A 267 -12.97 -7.39 -6.83
C THR A 267 -12.09 -6.18 -6.51
N GLY A 268 -10.88 -6.15 -7.02
CA GLY A 268 -9.95 -5.04 -6.82
C GLY A 268 -8.80 -5.36 -5.86
N PRO A 269 -7.92 -4.39 -5.59
CA PRO A 269 -6.67 -4.60 -4.88
C PRO A 269 -6.83 -4.94 -3.39
N VAL A 270 -8.04 -4.74 -2.84
CA VAL A 270 -8.37 -5.07 -1.45
C VAL A 270 -9.51 -6.09 -1.35
N ALA A 271 -9.83 -6.80 -2.42
CA ALA A 271 -10.71 -7.96 -2.38
C ALA A 271 -10.03 -9.11 -1.62
N TRP A 272 -10.81 -9.86 -0.84
CA TRP A 272 -10.27 -11.02 -0.13
C TRP A 272 -9.95 -12.17 -1.09
N TYR A 273 -8.73 -12.68 -0.96
CA TYR A 273 -8.31 -13.96 -1.52
C TYR A 273 -8.11 -14.95 -0.36
N GLU A 274 -8.85 -16.04 -0.37
CA GLU A 274 -8.79 -17.07 0.68
C GLU A 274 -7.69 -18.07 0.37
N ILE A 275 -6.87 -18.39 1.38
CA ILE A 275 -5.74 -19.31 1.26
C ILE A 275 -5.43 -20.01 2.58
N HIS A 276 -4.94 -21.26 2.48
CA HIS A 276 -4.26 -21.98 3.56
C HIS A 276 -2.79 -22.18 3.19
N ILE A 277 -1.89 -21.80 4.10
CA ILE A 277 -0.44 -21.91 3.91
C ILE A 277 0.13 -22.69 5.05
N LYS A 278 0.93 -23.72 4.75
CA LYS A 278 1.63 -24.54 5.74
C LYS A 278 3.06 -24.79 5.34
N SER A 279 4.01 -24.65 6.30
CA SER A 279 5.42 -24.96 6.11
C SER A 279 5.96 -25.91 7.17
N GLY A 280 7.13 -26.47 6.91
CA GLY A 280 7.90 -27.23 7.89
C GLY A 280 8.55 -26.37 8.98
N GLU A 281 8.56 -25.03 8.82
CA GLU A 281 9.18 -24.07 9.74
C GLU A 281 8.17 -23.40 10.68
N GLY A 282 6.94 -23.93 10.76
CA GLY A 282 5.93 -23.54 11.75
C GLY A 282 4.87 -22.54 11.26
N LEU A 283 4.87 -22.14 10.00
CA LEU A 283 3.75 -21.45 9.40
C LEU A 283 2.61 -22.48 9.17
N ASN A 284 1.42 -22.17 9.67
CA ASN A 284 0.21 -22.97 9.43
C ASN A 284 -0.99 -22.07 9.64
N ILE A 285 -1.40 -21.33 8.61
CA ILE A 285 -2.39 -20.25 8.70
C ILE A 285 -3.40 -20.37 7.56
N MET A 286 -4.67 -20.18 7.85
CA MET A 286 -5.76 -20.08 6.88
C MET A 286 -6.51 -18.77 7.08
N GLY A 287 -6.87 -18.11 5.98
CA GLY A 287 -7.67 -16.88 6.03
C GLY A 287 -7.60 -16.05 4.78
N GLY A 288 -7.92 -14.77 4.95
CA GLY A 288 -7.99 -13.79 3.87
C GLY A 288 -6.70 -12.98 3.75
N THR A 289 -6.27 -12.81 2.51
CA THR A 289 -5.19 -11.92 2.11
C THR A 289 -5.64 -11.02 0.98
N PHE A 290 -4.85 -10.01 0.65
CA PHE A 290 -5.09 -9.17 -0.53
C PHE A 290 -4.23 -9.61 -1.72
N PRO A 291 -4.67 -9.37 -2.96
CA PRO A 291 -3.86 -9.62 -4.14
C PRO A 291 -2.47 -8.96 -4.02
N GLY A 292 -1.43 -9.69 -4.39
CA GLY A 292 -0.04 -9.22 -4.30
C GLY A 292 0.51 -9.09 -2.88
N SER A 293 -0.18 -9.63 -1.85
CA SER A 293 0.34 -9.70 -0.49
C SER A 293 0.66 -11.13 -0.10
N PRO A 294 1.86 -11.40 0.42
CA PRO A 294 2.26 -12.75 0.86
C PRO A 294 1.78 -13.13 2.27
N PHE A 295 0.96 -12.31 2.94
CA PHE A 295 0.57 -12.52 4.34
C PHE A 295 -0.94 -12.67 4.48
N VAL A 296 -1.39 -13.52 5.41
CA VAL A 296 -2.79 -13.58 5.84
C VAL A 296 -3.04 -12.41 6.80
N HIS A 297 -4.00 -11.55 6.46
CA HIS A 297 -4.32 -10.34 7.22
C HIS A 297 -5.41 -10.57 8.26
N VAL A 298 -6.35 -11.47 7.97
CA VAL A 298 -7.38 -11.94 8.91
C VAL A 298 -7.49 -13.44 8.75
N GLY A 299 -7.50 -14.18 9.86
CA GLY A 299 -7.52 -15.63 9.75
C GLY A 299 -7.27 -16.35 11.07
N PHE A 300 -6.93 -17.62 10.96
CA PHE A 300 -6.71 -18.47 12.10
C PHE A 300 -5.73 -19.60 11.80
N ASN A 301 -5.10 -20.10 12.84
CA ASN A 301 -4.31 -21.32 12.84
C ASN A 301 -4.85 -22.31 13.88
N GLU A 302 -4.16 -23.39 14.14
CA GLU A 302 -4.55 -24.43 15.11
C GLU A 302 -4.61 -23.94 16.57
N ASN A 303 -4.09 -22.75 16.88
CA ASN A 303 -3.98 -22.25 18.23
C ASN A 303 -4.88 -21.03 18.49
N LEU A 304 -4.99 -20.15 17.51
CA LEU A 304 -5.59 -18.81 17.65
C LEU A 304 -6.12 -18.28 16.31
N GLY A 305 -6.88 -17.22 16.40
CA GLY A 305 -7.31 -16.44 15.24
C GLY A 305 -7.52 -14.98 15.58
N TRP A 306 -7.58 -14.15 14.55
CA TRP A 306 -7.89 -12.74 14.71
C TRP A 306 -8.70 -12.18 13.55
N GLY A 307 -9.53 -11.19 13.87
CA GLY A 307 -10.25 -10.36 12.91
C GLY A 307 -9.85 -8.90 13.04
N ALA A 308 -9.96 -8.16 11.96
CA ALA A 308 -9.66 -6.75 11.92
C ALA A 308 -10.88 -5.92 11.51
N THR A 309 -11.04 -4.75 12.10
CA THR A 309 -11.95 -3.71 11.62
C THR A 309 -11.15 -2.40 11.47
N VAL A 310 -11.54 -1.57 10.50
CA VAL A 310 -10.92 -0.25 10.34
C VAL A 310 -11.26 0.63 11.54
N ASN A 311 -10.27 1.33 12.06
CA ASN A 311 -10.41 2.45 12.96
C ASN A 311 -9.93 3.73 12.25
N GLN A 312 -10.29 4.89 12.78
CA GLN A 312 -9.92 6.19 12.20
C GLN A 312 -9.33 7.09 13.29
N PRO A 313 -8.15 6.73 13.83
CA PRO A 313 -7.43 7.62 14.73
C PRO A 313 -6.80 8.77 13.95
N ASP A 314 -6.55 9.88 14.64
CA ASP A 314 -5.80 11.01 14.11
C ASP A 314 -4.30 10.68 14.06
N LEU A 315 -3.79 10.34 12.87
CA LEU A 315 -2.43 9.86 12.62
C LEU A 315 -1.64 10.72 11.63
N SER A 316 -2.11 11.92 11.32
CA SER A 316 -1.42 12.81 10.41
C SER A 316 -1.64 14.27 10.79
N ASP A 317 -0.63 15.11 10.55
CA ASP A 317 -0.64 16.52 10.85
C ASP A 317 -0.12 17.34 9.67
N ILE A 318 -0.72 18.51 9.44
CA ILE A 318 -0.30 19.45 8.42
C ILE A 318 0.41 20.62 9.09
N TYR A 319 1.58 20.96 8.56
CA TYR A 319 2.42 22.07 9.05
C TYR A 319 2.47 23.17 8.01
N GLU A 320 2.17 24.40 8.42
CA GLU A 320 2.39 25.59 7.59
C GLU A 320 3.87 25.99 7.66
N LEU A 321 4.55 25.97 6.53
CA LEU A 321 5.97 26.31 6.43
C LEU A 321 6.11 27.76 5.98
N LYS A 322 6.77 28.58 6.77
CA LYS A 322 7.04 29.98 6.43
C LYS A 322 8.18 30.05 5.41
N LEU A 323 7.86 30.43 4.19
CA LEU A 323 8.83 30.58 3.09
C LEU A 323 9.75 31.79 3.32
N ASN A 324 11.02 31.66 2.86
CA ASN A 324 11.95 32.77 2.82
C ASN A 324 11.52 33.77 1.70
N PRO A 325 11.22 35.04 2.01
CA PRO A 325 10.77 36.00 1.02
C PRO A 325 11.78 36.32 -0.10
N GLU A 326 13.08 36.00 0.14
CA GLU A 326 14.16 36.21 -0.84
C GLU A 326 14.49 34.95 -1.64
N ASN A 327 14.06 33.77 -1.14
CA ASN A 327 14.32 32.48 -1.77
C ASN A 327 13.27 31.45 -1.34
N ASN A 328 12.25 31.21 -2.15
CA ASN A 328 11.16 30.27 -1.83
C ASN A 328 11.54 28.79 -1.88
N ASP A 329 12.83 28.44 -2.12
CA ASP A 329 13.37 27.09 -1.91
C ASP A 329 13.85 26.88 -0.47
N GLN A 330 13.55 27.84 0.41
CA GLN A 330 13.88 27.78 1.84
C GLN A 330 12.64 28.04 2.70
N TYR A 331 12.60 27.37 3.84
CA TYR A 331 11.61 27.63 4.89
C TYR A 331 12.29 27.93 6.22
N GLU A 332 11.57 28.62 7.13
CA GLU A 332 12.07 28.92 8.47
C GLU A 332 11.94 27.70 9.40
N LEU A 333 13.04 27.32 10.08
CA LEU A 333 13.04 26.35 11.16
C LEU A 333 13.94 26.86 12.30
N ASP A 334 13.38 27.01 13.49
CA ASP A 334 14.08 27.52 14.70
C ASP A 334 14.83 28.84 14.48
N GLY A 335 14.25 29.72 13.67
CA GLY A 335 14.82 31.04 13.34
C GLY A 335 15.92 31.02 12.27
N ALA A 336 16.16 29.89 11.64
CA ALA A 336 17.11 29.75 10.52
C ALA A 336 16.37 29.40 9.22
N TRP A 337 16.89 29.86 8.07
CA TRP A 337 16.42 29.44 6.76
C TRP A 337 17.05 28.12 6.36
N VAL A 338 16.23 27.11 6.10
CA VAL A 338 16.63 25.74 5.74
C VAL A 338 16.12 25.42 4.34
N ASN A 339 16.95 24.85 3.48
CA ASN A 339 16.54 24.45 2.14
C ASN A 339 15.56 23.26 2.21
N PHE A 340 14.57 23.24 1.32
CA PHE A 340 13.86 22.01 1.01
C PHE A 340 14.83 20.97 0.45
N THR A 341 14.54 19.71 0.72
CA THR A 341 15.15 18.62 -0.03
C THR A 341 14.33 18.41 -1.30
N GLU A 342 14.97 18.58 -2.44
CA GLU A 342 14.35 18.41 -3.74
C GLU A 342 14.71 17.03 -4.28
N THR A 343 13.72 16.33 -4.82
CA THR A 343 13.91 15.06 -5.50
C THR A 343 13.26 15.09 -6.88
N ASP A 344 14.06 14.87 -7.91
CA ASP A 344 13.56 14.68 -9.25
C ASP A 344 12.91 13.30 -9.34
N GLN A 345 11.64 13.27 -9.67
CA GLN A 345 10.84 12.07 -9.87
C GLN A 345 10.35 12.03 -11.31
N GLU A 346 9.91 10.86 -11.76
CA GLU A 346 9.39 10.67 -13.11
C GLU A 346 8.02 10.01 -13.07
N PHE A 347 7.01 10.62 -13.69
CA PHE A 347 5.77 9.94 -14.02
C PHE A 347 5.95 9.17 -15.32
N LYS A 348 5.70 7.87 -15.27
CA LYS A 348 5.70 7.02 -16.44
C LYS A 348 4.26 6.69 -16.83
N VAL A 349 3.75 7.38 -17.84
CA VAL A 349 2.40 7.17 -18.36
C VAL A 349 2.45 6.15 -19.49
N LYS A 350 1.80 5.01 -19.30
CA LYS A 350 1.67 3.97 -20.34
C LYS A 350 0.67 4.43 -21.40
N LEU A 351 1.06 4.39 -22.66
CA LEU A 351 0.22 4.77 -23.78
C LEU A 351 -0.52 3.57 -24.37
N PHE A 352 0.22 2.68 -25.01
CA PHE A 352 -0.28 1.42 -25.58
C PHE A 352 0.87 0.45 -25.82
N GLY A 353 0.62 -0.83 -25.61
CA GLY A 353 1.66 -1.87 -25.77
C GLY A 353 2.89 -1.57 -24.90
N PRO A 354 4.12 -1.57 -25.45
CA PRO A 354 5.33 -1.25 -24.71
C PRO A 354 5.66 0.25 -24.63
N PHE A 355 4.83 1.12 -25.21
CA PHE A 355 5.12 2.56 -25.27
C PHE A 355 4.63 3.27 -24.02
N SER A 356 5.50 4.09 -23.46
CA SER A 356 5.22 5.02 -22.37
C SER A 356 5.89 6.36 -22.63
N ILE A 357 5.33 7.42 -22.03
CA ILE A 357 5.96 8.74 -21.94
C ILE A 357 6.37 8.93 -20.49
N THR A 358 7.55 9.49 -20.29
CA THR A 358 8.05 9.88 -18.97
C THR A 358 7.99 11.39 -18.84
N TYR A 359 7.36 11.86 -17.78
CA TYR A 359 7.23 13.28 -17.45
C TYR A 359 7.97 13.56 -16.13
N PRO A 360 8.96 14.49 -16.13
CA PRO A 360 9.68 14.83 -14.90
C PRO A 360 8.77 15.67 -13.97
N ILE A 361 8.86 15.38 -12.68
CA ILE A 361 8.21 16.17 -11.64
C ILE A 361 9.17 16.37 -10.46
N GLN A 362 9.17 17.58 -9.91
CA GLN A 362 9.95 17.88 -8.73
C GLN A 362 9.11 17.72 -7.48
N MET A 363 9.59 16.92 -6.53
CA MET A 363 8.99 16.72 -5.22
C MET A 363 9.82 17.39 -4.15
N TYR A 364 9.14 17.99 -3.18
CA TYR A 364 9.76 18.73 -2.08
C TYR A 364 9.55 18.01 -0.76
N HIS A 365 10.58 18.02 0.06
CA HIS A 365 10.53 17.48 1.42
C HIS A 365 11.13 18.48 2.41
N SER A 366 10.58 18.50 3.61
CA SER A 366 11.08 19.26 4.75
C SER A 366 11.42 18.30 5.91
N ALA A 367 11.90 18.84 7.02
CA ALA A 367 12.07 18.08 8.26
C ALA A 367 10.76 17.47 8.77
N HIS A 368 9.60 18.03 8.39
CA HIS A 368 8.27 17.58 8.81
C HIS A 368 7.79 16.37 7.98
N GLY A 369 8.13 16.33 6.69
CA GLY A 369 7.69 15.32 5.73
C GLY A 369 7.60 15.86 4.31
N PRO A 370 6.84 15.19 3.42
CA PRO A 370 6.59 15.66 2.06
C PRO A 370 5.84 17.00 2.06
N VAL A 371 6.13 17.83 1.05
CA VAL A 371 5.66 19.22 0.97
C VAL A 371 4.91 19.45 -0.34
N LEU A 372 3.74 20.08 -0.24
CA LEU A 372 3.12 20.79 -1.36
C LEU A 372 3.37 22.29 -1.19
N LYS A 373 3.80 22.95 -2.24
CA LYS A 373 4.06 24.41 -2.24
C LYS A 373 3.66 25.04 -3.57
N ASP A 374 3.34 26.31 -3.50
CA ASP A 374 3.30 27.26 -4.61
C ASP A 374 4.32 28.39 -4.38
N ASP A 375 4.17 29.51 -5.11
CA ASP A 375 5.07 30.65 -4.98
C ASP A 375 4.96 31.37 -3.61
N ASN A 376 3.86 31.22 -2.89
CA ASN A 376 3.52 32.01 -1.70
C ASN A 376 3.30 31.16 -0.46
N LYS A 377 2.96 29.88 -0.62
CA LYS A 377 2.54 29.00 0.45
C LYS A 377 3.28 27.65 0.37
N ALA A 378 3.58 27.09 1.51
CA ALA A 378 4.12 25.73 1.60
C ALA A 378 3.54 25.02 2.83
N TYR A 379 3.07 23.81 2.62
CA TYR A 379 2.55 22.95 3.68
C TYR A 379 3.20 21.59 3.63
N ALA A 380 3.60 21.06 4.79
CA ALA A 380 4.16 19.74 4.92
C ALA A 380 3.14 18.78 5.56
N LEU A 381 3.10 17.55 5.08
CA LEU A 381 2.33 16.48 5.69
C LEU A 381 3.25 15.56 6.49
N ARG A 382 2.93 15.36 7.78
CA ARG A 382 3.54 14.32 8.59
C ARG A 382 2.51 13.27 8.92
N PHE A 383 2.85 12.00 8.75
CA PHE A 383 1.92 10.90 8.99
C PHE A 383 2.62 9.70 9.61
N VAL A 384 1.88 8.92 10.37
CA VAL A 384 2.40 7.71 11.01
C VAL A 384 2.70 6.64 9.97
N GLY A 385 3.86 6.00 10.11
CA GLY A 385 4.31 4.96 9.19
C GLY A 385 5.10 5.46 7.98
N MET A 386 5.28 6.80 7.80
CA MET A 386 6.01 7.36 6.66
C MET A 386 7.45 6.84 6.49
N ASN A 387 8.02 6.28 7.57
CA ASN A 387 9.37 5.72 7.57
C ASN A 387 9.41 4.24 7.96
N ASP A 388 8.27 3.56 8.02
CA ASP A 388 8.17 2.17 8.45
C ASP A 388 8.25 1.22 7.23
N VAL A 389 9.04 0.14 7.36
CA VAL A 389 9.19 -0.90 6.32
C VAL A 389 8.99 -2.32 6.85
N ASN A 390 8.87 -2.48 8.18
CA ASN A 390 8.77 -3.77 8.84
C ASN A 390 7.33 -4.30 8.99
N HIS A 391 6.36 -3.75 8.25
CA HIS A 391 4.98 -4.25 8.22
C HIS A 391 4.91 -5.75 7.91
N SER A 392 5.73 -6.18 6.95
CA SER A 392 5.85 -7.59 6.55
C SER A 392 6.30 -8.49 7.69
N THR A 393 7.23 -8.00 8.53
CA THR A 393 7.72 -8.75 9.70
C THR A 393 6.63 -8.90 10.75
N ALA A 394 5.85 -7.85 11.00
CA ALA A 394 4.73 -7.92 11.95
C ALA A 394 3.68 -8.94 11.48
N TRP A 395 3.27 -8.89 10.21
CA TRP A 395 2.33 -9.87 9.65
C TRP A 395 2.85 -11.30 9.69
N LEU A 396 4.11 -11.55 9.31
CA LEU A 396 4.69 -12.89 9.37
C LEU A 396 4.72 -13.44 10.79
N LYS A 397 5.09 -12.62 11.77
CA LYS A 397 5.05 -13.01 13.19
C LYS A 397 3.63 -13.32 13.66
N MET A 398 2.63 -12.50 13.32
CA MET A 398 1.23 -12.79 13.63
C MET A 398 0.79 -14.13 13.02
N ASN A 399 1.14 -14.38 11.74
CA ASN A 399 0.78 -15.63 11.04
C ASN A 399 1.42 -16.86 11.67
N LYS A 400 2.57 -16.75 12.32
CA LYS A 400 3.31 -17.84 12.99
C LYS A 400 3.03 -17.96 14.49
N SER A 401 2.28 -17.02 15.10
CA SER A 401 2.01 -16.96 16.53
C SER A 401 1.24 -18.20 17.02
N LYS A 402 1.61 -18.71 18.20
CA LYS A 402 1.03 -19.90 18.82
C LYS A 402 0.21 -19.60 20.07
N ASN A 403 0.33 -18.40 20.60
CA ASN A 403 -0.34 -17.92 21.81
C ASN A 403 -0.49 -16.40 21.77
N ILE A 404 -1.21 -15.84 22.74
CA ILE A 404 -1.47 -14.42 22.83
C ILE A 404 -0.19 -13.60 23.00
N ASP A 405 0.80 -14.08 23.75
CA ASP A 405 2.03 -13.30 24.01
C ASP A 405 2.84 -13.13 22.72
N GLU A 406 3.03 -14.19 21.93
CA GLU A 406 3.71 -14.11 20.64
C GLU A 406 2.96 -13.20 19.66
N TRP A 407 1.62 -13.23 19.69
CA TRP A 407 0.79 -12.39 18.83
C TRP A 407 0.87 -10.90 19.25
N LEU A 408 0.87 -10.61 20.56
CA LEU A 408 1.07 -9.25 21.10
C LEU A 408 2.49 -8.73 20.81
N ASP A 409 3.52 -9.58 20.83
CA ASP A 409 4.89 -9.19 20.49
C ASP A 409 5.01 -8.70 19.04
N ALA A 410 4.20 -9.25 18.13
CA ALA A 410 4.12 -8.75 16.76
C ALA A 410 3.50 -7.34 16.71
N LEU A 411 2.46 -7.05 17.51
CA LEU A 411 1.84 -5.73 17.60
C LEU A 411 2.73 -4.69 18.30
N ARG A 412 3.49 -5.09 19.31
CA ARG A 412 4.48 -4.24 20.01
C ARG A 412 5.60 -3.74 19.10
N MET A 413 5.76 -4.32 17.93
CA MET A 413 6.65 -3.75 16.91
C MET A 413 6.15 -2.40 16.38
N GLU A 414 4.88 -2.05 16.61
CA GLU A 414 4.23 -0.80 16.16
C GLU A 414 4.37 -0.57 14.63
N GLN A 415 4.40 -1.66 13.88
CA GLN A 415 4.49 -1.62 12.42
C GLN A 415 3.12 -1.66 11.73
N LEU A 416 2.06 -1.96 12.46
CA LEU A 416 0.68 -1.84 12.01
C LEU A 416 0.10 -0.56 12.60
N ALA A 417 0.09 0.51 11.83
CA ALA A 417 -0.19 1.85 12.31
C ALA A 417 -1.59 2.00 12.92
N SER A 418 -2.57 1.25 12.41
CA SER A 418 -3.98 1.45 12.76
C SER A 418 -4.84 0.25 12.35
N LEU A 419 -5.52 -0.38 13.31
CA LEU A 419 -6.60 -1.36 13.10
C LEU A 419 -7.26 -1.68 14.46
N ASN A 420 -8.55 -1.80 14.54
CA ASN A 420 -9.16 -2.54 15.65
C ASN A 420 -8.91 -4.03 15.43
N LEU A 421 -8.38 -4.72 16.40
CA LEU A 421 -8.13 -6.16 16.32
C LEU A 421 -8.90 -6.91 17.40
N VAL A 422 -9.55 -7.98 16.99
CA VAL A 422 -10.23 -8.94 17.88
C VAL A 422 -9.54 -10.28 17.75
N TYR A 423 -9.15 -10.86 18.85
CA TYR A 423 -8.39 -12.11 18.96
C TYR A 423 -9.16 -13.13 19.79
N ALA A 424 -9.01 -14.40 19.47
CA ALA A 424 -9.43 -15.52 20.31
C ALA A 424 -8.48 -16.70 20.15
N ASP A 425 -8.32 -17.50 21.21
CA ASP A 425 -7.47 -18.71 21.19
C ASP A 425 -8.10 -19.93 21.86
N LYS A 426 -7.47 -21.09 21.69
CA LYS A 426 -7.92 -22.36 22.27
C LYS A 426 -7.83 -22.42 23.79
N GLU A 427 -7.04 -21.53 24.41
CA GLU A 427 -6.88 -21.43 25.88
C GLU A 427 -7.98 -20.57 26.53
N ASP A 428 -8.99 -20.16 25.75
CA ASP A 428 -10.13 -19.32 26.13
C ASP A 428 -9.78 -17.84 26.35
N ASN A 429 -8.67 -17.37 25.81
CA ASN A 429 -8.43 -15.94 25.79
C ASN A 429 -9.23 -15.29 24.65
N ILE A 430 -9.95 -14.22 25.00
CA ILE A 430 -10.55 -13.28 24.06
C ILE A 430 -9.98 -11.90 24.33
N PHE A 431 -9.52 -11.22 23.27
CA PHE A 431 -8.83 -9.95 23.41
C PHE A 431 -9.28 -8.95 22.34
N PHE A 432 -9.35 -7.69 22.74
CA PHE A 432 -9.56 -6.55 21.86
C PHE A 432 -8.48 -5.50 22.08
N VAL A 433 -8.03 -4.91 21.01
CA VAL A 433 -7.18 -3.71 21.05
C VAL A 433 -7.61 -2.73 19.96
N HIS A 434 -7.74 -1.46 20.38
CA HIS A 434 -7.73 -0.33 19.45
C HIS A 434 -6.27 -0.06 19.08
N ASN A 435 -5.73 -0.91 18.19
CA ASN A 435 -4.33 -0.81 17.81
C ASN A 435 -4.10 0.49 17.04
N VAL A 436 -3.22 1.32 17.58
CA VAL A 436 -2.85 2.61 17.03
C VAL A 436 -1.43 2.96 17.44
N LYS A 437 -0.60 3.32 16.46
CA LYS A 437 0.72 3.93 16.70
C LYS A 437 0.50 5.43 16.94
N SER A 438 0.16 5.79 18.17
CA SER A 438 -0.26 7.16 18.51
C SER A 438 0.92 8.08 18.71
N PRO A 439 1.06 9.20 17.97
CA PRO A 439 2.16 10.13 18.14
C PRO A 439 2.04 10.91 19.46
N VAL A 440 3.19 11.19 20.10
CA VAL A 440 3.27 12.09 21.24
C VAL A 440 3.33 13.52 20.73
N ARG A 441 2.26 14.27 20.94
CA ARG A 441 2.07 15.65 20.49
C ARG A 441 2.10 16.64 21.64
N ASP A 442 2.58 17.87 21.40
CA ASP A 442 2.54 18.94 22.39
C ASP A 442 1.10 19.32 22.74
N PRO A 443 0.64 19.20 23.99
CA PRO A 443 -0.75 19.47 24.39
C PRO A 443 -1.14 20.95 24.32
N ASN A 444 -0.22 21.86 24.09
CA ASN A 444 -0.51 23.29 23.94
C ASN A 444 -1.01 23.67 22.55
N TYR A 445 -1.02 22.75 21.60
CA TYR A 445 -1.49 22.95 20.23
C TYR A 445 -2.75 22.15 19.94
N ASN A 446 -3.61 22.69 19.09
CA ASN A 446 -4.75 21.96 18.55
C ASN A 446 -4.35 21.21 17.28
N TRP A 447 -4.05 19.94 17.42
CA TRP A 447 -3.57 19.08 16.33
C TRP A 447 -4.64 18.68 15.31
N MET A 448 -5.91 19.07 15.55
CA MET A 448 -6.99 18.99 14.55
C MET A 448 -6.97 20.17 13.56
N GLN A 449 -5.96 21.01 13.62
CA GLN A 449 -5.77 22.17 12.76
C GLN A 449 -4.34 22.19 12.23
N VAL A 450 -4.10 22.99 11.20
CA VAL A 450 -2.76 23.26 10.71
C VAL A 450 -1.90 23.86 11.83
N VAL A 451 -0.71 23.31 12.02
CA VAL A 451 0.22 23.72 13.08
C VAL A 451 1.42 24.47 12.48
N PRO A 452 2.05 25.40 13.26
CA PRO A 452 3.22 26.13 12.78
C PRO A 452 4.39 25.18 12.46
N GLY A 453 4.96 25.30 11.25
CA GLY A 453 6.11 24.50 10.80
C GLY A 453 7.48 25.15 11.05
N ASN A 454 7.55 26.27 11.80
CA ASN A 454 8.79 26.98 12.07
C ASN A 454 9.50 26.56 13.37
N LYS A 455 9.02 25.47 14.01
CA LYS A 455 9.58 24.95 15.27
C LYS A 455 9.84 23.44 15.18
N SER A 456 11.09 23.05 15.39
CA SER A 456 11.46 21.63 15.38
C SER A 456 10.85 20.83 16.53
N ASP A 457 10.55 21.46 17.67
CA ASP A 457 9.91 20.83 18.82
C ASP A 457 8.48 20.28 18.51
N LEU A 458 7.84 20.79 17.45
CA LEU A 458 6.54 20.30 17.01
C LEU A 458 6.64 19.09 16.06
N ILE A 459 7.84 18.73 15.62
CA ILE A 459 8.05 17.56 14.77
C ILE A 459 8.08 16.31 15.66
N TRP A 460 6.92 15.68 15.83
CA TRP A 460 6.85 14.47 16.64
C TRP A 460 7.59 13.30 15.99
N ASN A 461 8.41 12.59 16.80
CA ASN A 461 9.13 11.39 16.43
C ASN A 461 8.95 10.26 17.45
N ASN A 462 8.27 10.56 18.56
CA ASN A 462 7.97 9.62 19.63
C ASN A 462 6.51 9.19 19.57
N PHE A 463 6.24 7.97 20.02
CA PHE A 463 4.92 7.38 20.06
C PHE A 463 4.59 6.95 21.47
N HIS A 464 3.30 6.93 21.80
CA HIS A 464 2.82 6.33 23.02
C HIS A 464 3.01 4.79 22.94
N PRO A 465 3.47 4.15 24.05
CA PRO A 465 3.74 2.72 24.00
C PRO A 465 2.43 1.92 23.77
N PHE A 466 2.56 0.78 23.11
CA PHE A 466 1.44 -0.12 22.77
C PHE A 466 0.55 -0.44 23.99
N GLU A 467 1.11 -0.57 25.19
CA GLU A 467 0.35 -0.86 26.41
C GLU A 467 -0.56 0.26 26.86
N SER A 468 -0.39 1.48 26.33
CA SER A 468 -1.22 2.65 26.67
C SER A 468 -2.49 2.77 25.81
N VAL A 469 -2.60 2.03 24.70
CA VAL A 469 -3.76 2.10 23.83
C VAL A 469 -4.96 1.36 24.47
N PRO A 470 -6.21 1.73 24.14
CA PRO A 470 -7.39 1.05 24.65
C PRO A 470 -7.38 -0.43 24.27
N GLN A 471 -7.39 -1.31 25.28
CA GLN A 471 -7.37 -2.76 25.10
C GLN A 471 -8.08 -3.46 26.25
N ILE A 472 -8.61 -4.65 26.00
CA ILE A 472 -9.28 -5.46 27.01
C ILE A 472 -9.01 -6.95 26.77
N LEU A 473 -8.55 -7.63 27.81
CA LEU A 473 -8.35 -9.09 27.85
C LEU A 473 -9.39 -9.72 28.76
N ASN A 474 -10.05 -10.78 28.28
CA ASN A 474 -10.96 -11.63 29.03
C ASN A 474 -12.01 -10.83 29.85
N PRO A 475 -12.85 -9.99 29.19
CA PRO A 475 -13.86 -9.21 29.90
C PRO A 475 -14.83 -10.12 30.63
N SER A 476 -15.31 -9.68 31.82
CA SER A 476 -16.27 -10.44 32.63
C SER A 476 -17.61 -10.71 31.92
N SER A 477 -17.92 -9.95 30.87
CA SER A 477 -19.06 -10.21 29.99
C SER A 477 -18.96 -11.54 29.23
N GLY A 478 -17.75 -12.07 29.05
CA GLY A 478 -17.47 -13.28 28.30
C GLY A 478 -17.62 -13.13 26.78
N TYR A 479 -17.68 -11.90 26.26
CA TYR A 479 -17.69 -11.62 24.82
C TYR A 479 -17.10 -10.26 24.49
N ILE A 480 -16.64 -10.12 23.26
CA ILE A 480 -16.18 -8.89 22.62
C ILE A 480 -16.95 -8.75 21.31
N SER A 481 -17.44 -7.54 21.02
CA SER A 481 -18.12 -7.23 19.77
C SER A 481 -17.62 -5.89 19.26
N VAL A 482 -17.11 -5.86 18.06
CA VAL A 482 -16.51 -4.68 17.43
C VAL A 482 -17.07 -4.48 16.04
N SER A 483 -17.35 -3.22 15.73
CA SER A 483 -17.75 -2.75 14.42
C SER A 483 -16.96 -1.49 14.10
N TYR A 484 -16.81 -1.13 12.83
CA TYR A 484 -16.10 0.08 12.40
C TYR A 484 -16.69 1.39 12.97
N THR A 485 -17.91 1.37 13.48
CA THR A 485 -18.63 2.55 14.00
C THR A 485 -18.40 2.85 15.48
N HIS A 486 -17.58 2.07 16.20
CA HIS A 486 -17.58 2.08 17.65
C HIS A 486 -16.64 3.08 18.32
N LEU A 487 -15.76 3.75 17.59
CA LEU A 487 -14.85 4.73 18.18
C LEU A 487 -14.70 5.94 17.23
N ARG A 488 -15.56 6.91 17.44
CA ARG A 488 -15.30 8.30 17.06
C ARG A 488 -14.99 9.09 18.31
#